data_e65b0d86c9a3a5b3bdda6f775ec319c1
#
_entry.id   e65b0d86c9a3a5b3bdda6f775ec319c1
#
_cell.length_a   1.000
_cell.length_b   1.000
_cell.length_c   1.000
_cell.angle_alpha   90.00
_cell.angle_beta   90.00
_cell.angle_gamma   90.00
#
_symmetry.space_group_name_H-M   'P 1'
#
loop_
_entity.id
_entity.type
_entity.pdbx_description
1 polymer ?
#
loop_
_entity_poly.entity_id
_entity_poly.type
_entity_poly.pdbx_seq_one_letter_code
_entity_poly.pdbx_strand_id
1 'polypeptide(L)'
;VVRVNLIGSFNVLSRAAGAMAATEPLDEDGQRGAVVNMASAAAFDGQIGQASYSASKGGIVGMTLPIARDLAAVGVRVNTIAPGLIDTPIYGEGEQSDAFKAHLGQSVLFPKRLGSSEELAFMVMDLLTNPYMNGEVVRVDGGIRMPPK
;
A
#
# COMPACT_ATOMS: atom_id res chain seq x y z
N VAL A 1 17.12 -1.60 -2.09
CA VAL A 1 15.71 -1.24 -2.25
C VAL A 1 14.90 -2.46 -2.73
N VAL A 2 15.09 -2.98 -3.95
CA VAL A 2 14.29 -4.07 -4.55
C VAL A 2 14.27 -5.33 -3.68
N ARG A 3 15.42 -5.75 -3.16
CA ARG A 3 15.52 -6.96 -2.31
C ARG A 3 14.64 -6.86 -1.06
N VAL A 4 14.61 -5.71 -0.40
CA VAL A 4 13.82 -5.51 0.82
C VAL A 4 12.35 -5.25 0.47
N ASN A 5 12.10 -4.27 -0.40
CA ASN A 5 10.73 -3.81 -0.66
C ASN A 5 9.90 -4.84 -1.45
N LEU A 6 10.46 -5.45 -2.50
CA LEU A 6 9.70 -6.34 -3.38
C LEU A 6 9.85 -7.80 -2.94
N ILE A 7 11.08 -8.31 -2.91
CA ILE A 7 11.30 -9.73 -2.57
C ILE A 7 10.91 -10.00 -1.12
N GLY A 8 11.21 -9.07 -0.20
CA GLY A 8 10.81 -9.17 1.20
C GLY A 8 9.28 -9.21 1.36
N SER A 9 8.55 -8.33 0.68
CA SER A 9 7.08 -8.33 0.71
C SER A 9 6.49 -9.63 0.17
N PHE A 10 7.01 -10.12 -0.96
CA PHE A 10 6.58 -11.41 -1.52
C PHE A 10 6.83 -12.57 -0.56
N ASN A 11 8.00 -12.63 0.07
CA ASN A 11 8.35 -13.70 1.01
C ASN A 11 7.44 -13.70 2.25
N VAL A 12 7.14 -12.52 2.81
CA VAL A 12 6.24 -12.39 3.97
C VAL A 12 4.83 -12.78 3.56
N LEU A 13 4.33 -12.25 2.43
CA LEU A 13 3.00 -12.58 1.92
C LEU A 13 2.83 -14.07 1.69
N SER A 14 3.78 -14.71 1.01
CA SER A 14 3.73 -16.15 0.71
C SER A 14 3.64 -17.00 1.98
N ARG A 15 4.42 -16.67 3.02
CA ARG A 15 4.39 -17.39 4.31
C ARG A 15 3.10 -17.13 5.07
N ALA A 16 2.63 -15.88 5.11
CA ALA A 16 1.37 -15.53 5.77
C ALA A 16 0.18 -16.20 5.07
N ALA A 17 0.13 -16.17 3.74
CA ALA A 17 -0.91 -16.84 2.97
C ALA A 17 -0.93 -18.36 3.21
N GLY A 18 0.24 -19.01 3.27
CA GLY A 18 0.34 -20.43 3.62
C GLY A 18 -0.19 -20.74 5.00
N ALA A 19 0.09 -19.88 5.99
CA ALA A 19 -0.46 -20.04 7.35
C ALA A 19 -1.98 -19.84 7.37
N MET A 20 -2.51 -18.81 6.70
CA MET A 20 -3.95 -18.57 6.58
C MET A 20 -4.68 -19.72 5.88
N ALA A 21 -4.12 -20.25 4.80
CA ALA A 21 -4.69 -21.36 4.06
C ALA A 21 -4.85 -22.65 4.89
N ALA A 22 -4.07 -22.80 5.95
CA ALA A 22 -4.13 -23.94 6.87
C ALA A 22 -5.15 -23.76 8.02
N THR A 23 -5.80 -22.61 8.12
CA THR A 23 -6.85 -22.38 9.15
C THR A 23 -8.22 -22.86 8.67
N GLU A 24 -9.16 -22.99 9.61
CA GLU A 24 -10.57 -23.19 9.28
C GLU A 24 -11.15 -21.92 8.64
N PRO A 25 -12.15 -22.04 7.74
CA PRO A 25 -12.86 -20.91 7.20
C PRO A 25 -13.49 -20.02 8.28
N LEU A 26 -13.48 -18.72 8.05
CA LEU A 26 -14.05 -17.72 8.97
C LEU A 26 -15.54 -17.47 8.72
N ASP A 27 -16.03 -17.83 7.54
CA ASP A 27 -17.40 -17.58 7.08
C ASP A 27 -17.88 -18.62 6.06
N GLU A 28 -19.13 -18.49 5.64
CA GLU A 28 -19.78 -19.39 4.68
C GLU A 28 -19.18 -19.32 3.26
N ASP A 29 -18.55 -18.21 2.91
CA ASP A 29 -17.85 -18.04 1.64
C ASP A 29 -16.48 -18.74 1.62
N GLY A 30 -16.04 -19.27 2.76
CA GLY A 30 -14.77 -19.98 2.91
C GLY A 30 -13.57 -19.07 3.08
N GLN A 31 -13.78 -17.80 3.48
CA GLN A 31 -12.70 -16.84 3.72
C GLN A 31 -11.78 -17.34 4.85
N ARG A 32 -10.47 -17.28 4.66
CA ARG A 32 -9.44 -17.63 5.65
C ARG A 32 -8.54 -16.47 6.04
N GLY A 33 -8.59 -15.37 5.29
CA GLY A 33 -7.80 -14.20 5.64
C GLY A 33 -7.77 -13.15 4.54
N ALA A 34 -7.08 -12.05 4.85
CA ALA A 34 -6.83 -10.97 3.92
C ALA A 34 -5.42 -10.41 4.11
N VAL A 35 -4.80 -10.04 3.00
CA VAL A 35 -3.49 -9.39 2.95
C VAL A 35 -3.62 -8.01 2.34
N VAL A 36 -3.02 -7.02 2.97
CA VAL A 36 -2.87 -5.68 2.40
C VAL A 36 -1.39 -5.36 2.24
N ASN A 37 -0.94 -5.26 1.00
CA ASN A 37 0.43 -4.85 0.68
C ASN A 37 0.55 -3.33 0.65
N MET A 38 1.76 -2.83 0.94
CA MET A 38 2.08 -1.42 0.93
C MET A 38 2.92 -1.04 -0.29
N ALA A 39 2.28 -0.46 -1.31
CA ALA A 39 2.96 0.14 -2.45
C ALA A 39 3.36 1.60 -2.16
N SER A 40 3.18 2.49 -3.11
CA SER A 40 3.39 3.94 -3.03
C SER A 40 2.81 4.62 -4.27
N ALA A 41 2.44 5.89 -4.19
CA ALA A 41 2.18 6.72 -5.36
C ALA A 41 3.37 6.70 -6.36
N ALA A 42 4.60 6.55 -5.86
CA ALA A 42 5.81 6.40 -6.67
C ALA A 42 5.83 5.15 -7.57
N ALA A 43 4.93 4.19 -7.36
CA ALA A 43 4.72 3.07 -8.30
C ALA A 43 4.18 3.54 -9.66
N PHE A 44 3.51 4.69 -9.68
CA PHE A 44 2.85 5.28 -10.85
C PHE A 44 3.53 6.57 -11.30
N ASP A 45 3.90 7.43 -10.37
CA ASP A 45 4.37 8.79 -10.58
C ASP A 45 5.81 8.96 -10.05
N GLY A 46 6.73 8.05 -10.36
CA GLY A 46 8.11 8.07 -9.86
C GLY A 46 8.87 9.33 -10.29
N GLN A 47 9.61 9.91 -9.34
CA GLN A 47 10.42 11.10 -9.55
C GLN A 47 11.86 10.76 -9.97
N ILE A 48 12.61 11.78 -10.41
CA ILE A 48 14.04 11.64 -10.71
C ILE A 48 14.78 11.06 -9.50
N GLY A 49 15.58 10.03 -9.73
CA GLY A 49 16.32 9.31 -8.69
C GLY A 49 15.55 8.17 -8.02
N GLN A 50 14.26 8.00 -8.30
CA GLN A 50 13.42 6.97 -7.67
C GLN A 50 13.28 5.67 -8.48
N ALA A 51 14.07 5.44 -9.54
CA ALA A 51 13.91 4.29 -10.44
C ALA A 51 13.83 2.95 -9.69
N SER A 52 14.76 2.67 -8.77
CA SER A 52 14.75 1.41 -8.01
C SER A 52 13.60 1.32 -6.99
N TYR A 53 13.21 2.46 -6.41
CA TYR A 53 12.06 2.54 -5.50
C TYR A 53 10.75 2.33 -6.26
N SER A 54 10.55 3.07 -7.35
CA SER A 54 9.38 2.93 -8.23
C SER A 54 9.26 1.52 -8.81
N ALA A 55 10.38 0.92 -9.25
CA ALA A 55 10.40 -0.47 -9.71
C ALA A 55 9.95 -1.45 -8.61
N SER A 56 10.44 -1.26 -7.37
CA SER A 56 10.06 -2.11 -6.24
C SER A 56 8.58 -1.98 -5.89
N LYS A 57 8.05 -0.75 -5.88
CA LYS A 57 6.64 -0.49 -5.56
C LYS A 57 5.71 -0.81 -6.72
N GLY A 58 6.15 -0.63 -7.96
CA GLY A 58 5.47 -1.10 -9.16
C GLY A 58 5.39 -2.63 -9.23
N GLY A 59 6.43 -3.33 -8.78
CA GLY A 59 6.41 -4.78 -8.63
C GLY A 59 5.36 -5.26 -7.64
N ILE A 60 5.18 -4.56 -6.51
CA ILE A 60 4.11 -4.86 -5.54
C ILE A 60 2.71 -4.66 -6.18
N VAL A 61 2.52 -3.59 -6.93
CA VAL A 61 1.30 -3.35 -7.71
C VAL A 61 1.06 -4.49 -8.70
N GLY A 62 2.08 -4.85 -9.49
CA GLY A 62 1.97 -5.87 -10.53
C GLY A 62 1.69 -7.27 -10.00
N MET A 63 2.18 -7.63 -8.82
CA MET A 63 1.92 -8.95 -8.23
C MET A 63 0.57 -9.08 -7.52
N THR A 64 -0.15 -7.98 -7.28
CA THR A 64 -1.39 -7.97 -6.48
C THR A 64 -2.47 -8.88 -7.07
N LEU A 65 -2.87 -8.62 -8.30
CA LEU A 65 -3.94 -9.39 -8.96
C LEU A 65 -3.54 -10.86 -9.24
N PRO A 66 -2.35 -11.17 -9.77
CA PRO A 66 -1.93 -12.57 -9.93
C PRO A 66 -2.01 -13.37 -8.63
N ILE A 67 -1.47 -12.82 -7.52
CA ILE A 67 -1.51 -13.51 -6.22
C ILE A 67 -2.94 -13.63 -5.69
N ALA A 68 -3.79 -12.62 -5.87
CA ALA A 68 -5.20 -12.72 -5.50
C ALA A 68 -5.92 -13.86 -6.25
N ARG A 69 -5.56 -14.09 -7.52
CA ARG A 69 -6.07 -15.22 -8.32
C ARG A 69 -5.56 -16.56 -7.81
N ASP A 70 -4.27 -16.66 -7.51
CA ASP A 70 -3.66 -17.87 -6.98
C ASP A 70 -4.28 -18.28 -5.62
N LEU A 71 -4.54 -17.29 -4.76
CA LEU A 71 -5.03 -17.51 -3.40
C LEU A 71 -6.56 -17.58 -3.28
N ALA A 72 -7.30 -17.29 -4.34
CA ALA A 72 -8.76 -17.40 -4.36
C ALA A 72 -9.23 -18.82 -4.00
N ALA A 73 -8.53 -19.85 -4.49
CA ALA A 73 -8.84 -21.25 -4.22
C ALA A 73 -8.73 -21.64 -2.73
N VAL A 74 -8.00 -20.87 -1.94
CA VAL A 74 -7.80 -21.11 -0.50
C VAL A 74 -8.48 -20.05 0.37
N GLY A 75 -9.30 -19.19 -0.21
CA GLY A 75 -10.08 -18.19 0.54
C GLY A 75 -9.26 -17.05 1.14
N VAL A 76 -8.14 -16.67 0.54
CA VAL A 76 -7.32 -15.54 1.01
C VAL A 76 -7.39 -14.41 0.01
N ARG A 77 -7.84 -13.24 0.45
CA ARG A 77 -7.91 -12.01 -0.36
C ARG A 77 -6.58 -11.24 -0.31
N VAL A 78 -6.23 -10.59 -1.41
CA VAL A 78 -5.01 -9.79 -1.51
C VAL A 78 -5.31 -8.46 -2.18
N ASN A 79 -5.07 -7.38 -1.46
CA ASN A 79 -5.17 -6.02 -1.98
C ASN A 79 -3.86 -5.26 -1.71
N THR A 80 -3.73 -4.12 -2.34
CA THR A 80 -2.58 -3.24 -2.16
C THR A 80 -3.06 -1.81 -1.97
N ILE A 81 -2.45 -1.10 -1.02
CA ILE A 81 -2.63 0.33 -0.84
C ILE A 81 -1.41 1.08 -1.37
N ALA A 82 -1.64 2.18 -2.06
CA ALA A 82 -0.60 3.05 -2.60
C ALA A 82 -0.71 4.45 -1.96
N PRO A 83 -0.04 4.69 -0.83
CA PRO A 83 -0.06 5.97 -0.14
C PRO A 83 0.61 7.07 -0.97
N GLY A 84 0.09 8.29 -0.84
CA GLY A 84 0.78 9.51 -1.21
C GLY A 84 1.74 10.00 -0.13
N LEU A 85 1.69 11.29 0.16
CA LEU A 85 2.49 11.92 1.23
C LEU A 85 1.72 11.81 2.55
N ILE A 86 2.18 10.95 3.44
CA ILE A 86 1.58 10.70 4.76
C ILE A 86 2.51 11.24 5.84
N ASP A 87 1.96 12.02 6.76
CA ASP A 87 2.72 12.54 7.91
C ASP A 87 3.12 11.41 8.85
N THR A 88 4.40 11.15 8.88
CA THR A 88 5.02 10.09 9.67
C THR A 88 6.35 10.57 10.24
N PRO A 89 6.91 9.91 11.25
CA PRO A 89 8.20 10.26 11.82
C PRO A 89 9.38 10.32 10.83
N ILE A 90 9.21 9.82 9.59
CA ILE A 90 10.24 9.88 8.54
C ILE A 90 10.62 11.32 8.17
N TYR A 91 9.72 12.27 8.38
CA TYR A 91 9.96 13.70 8.11
C TYR A 91 10.64 14.42 9.29
N GLY A 92 10.81 13.74 10.43
CA GLY A 92 11.33 14.34 11.64
C GLY A 92 10.32 15.20 12.38
N GLU A 93 10.80 16.00 13.34
CA GLU A 93 10.01 16.87 14.20
C GLU A 93 10.62 18.29 14.26
N GLY A 94 9.82 19.28 14.65
CA GLY A 94 10.23 20.67 14.85
C GLY A 94 9.95 21.57 13.65
N GLU A 95 10.18 22.88 13.84
CA GLU A 95 9.76 23.93 12.90
C GLU A 95 10.22 23.71 11.44
N GLN A 96 11.45 23.20 11.24
CA GLN A 96 11.97 22.94 9.90
C GLN A 96 11.21 21.78 9.22
N SER A 97 10.87 20.75 9.99
CA SER A 97 10.04 19.64 9.53
C SER A 97 8.64 20.12 9.17
N ASP A 98 8.03 20.94 10.02
CA ASP A 98 6.69 21.47 9.80
C ASP A 98 6.63 22.35 8.55
N ALA A 99 7.61 23.21 8.35
CA ALA A 99 7.73 24.02 7.13
C ALA A 99 7.89 23.14 5.87
N PHE A 100 8.70 22.08 5.96
CA PHE A 100 8.88 21.14 4.86
C PHE A 100 7.60 20.36 4.56
N LYS A 101 6.89 19.85 5.56
CA LYS A 101 5.60 19.18 5.39
C LYS A 101 4.56 20.11 4.79
N ALA A 102 4.49 21.36 5.23
CA ALA A 102 3.60 22.37 4.67
C ALA A 102 3.91 22.65 3.19
N HIS A 103 5.20 22.72 2.82
CA HIS A 103 5.62 22.86 1.43
C HIS A 103 5.19 21.65 0.59
N LEU A 104 5.45 20.43 1.05
CA LEU A 104 5.04 19.20 0.37
C LEU A 104 3.51 19.14 0.18
N GLY A 105 2.76 19.58 1.19
CA GLY A 105 1.30 19.60 1.17
C GLY A 105 0.72 20.45 0.02
N GLN A 106 1.47 21.44 -0.49
CA GLN A 106 1.01 22.25 -1.63
C GLN A 106 0.90 21.44 -2.92
N SER A 107 1.63 20.34 -3.06
CA SER A 107 1.56 19.44 -4.20
C SER A 107 0.35 18.49 -4.15
N VAL A 108 -0.28 18.32 -3.00
CA VAL A 108 -1.51 17.54 -2.84
C VAL A 108 -2.68 18.29 -3.46
N LEU A 109 -3.55 17.61 -4.18
CA LEU A 109 -4.67 18.26 -4.85
C LEU A 109 -5.69 18.81 -3.83
N PHE A 110 -6.18 17.95 -2.95
CA PHE A 110 -7.05 18.30 -1.82
C PHE A 110 -7.10 17.15 -0.80
N PRO A 111 -7.06 17.46 0.51
CA PRO A 111 -6.76 18.74 1.15
C PRO A 111 -5.28 19.13 0.97
N LYS A 112 -4.97 20.43 1.07
CA LYS A 112 -3.60 20.97 0.89
C LYS A 112 -2.71 20.71 2.11
N ARG A 113 -2.48 19.44 2.42
CA ARG A 113 -1.65 18.95 3.53
C ARG A 113 -1.21 17.50 3.26
N LEU A 114 -0.32 16.98 4.07
CA LEU A 114 -0.06 15.55 4.14
C LEU A 114 -1.28 14.82 4.72
N GLY A 115 -1.49 13.59 4.30
CA GLY A 115 -2.47 12.70 4.92
C GLY A 115 -2.00 12.27 6.31
N SER A 116 -2.92 11.92 7.21
CA SER A 116 -2.58 11.34 8.50
C SER A 116 -2.44 9.81 8.42
N SER A 117 -1.75 9.23 9.40
CA SER A 117 -1.65 7.77 9.53
C SER A 117 -3.02 7.13 9.72
N GLU A 118 -3.93 7.80 10.42
CA GLU A 118 -5.30 7.34 10.67
C GLU A 118 -6.11 7.31 9.37
N GLU A 119 -5.97 8.33 8.51
CA GLU A 119 -6.65 8.37 7.21
C GLU A 119 -6.21 7.19 6.31
N LEU A 120 -4.93 6.83 6.38
CA LEU A 120 -4.43 5.64 5.69
C LEU A 120 -4.98 4.35 6.31
N ALA A 121 -4.99 4.28 7.65
CA ALA A 121 -5.45 3.12 8.38
C ALA A 121 -6.94 2.80 8.13
N PHE A 122 -7.80 3.80 7.93
CA PHE A 122 -9.20 3.59 7.56
C PHE A 122 -9.33 2.75 6.28
N MET A 123 -8.57 3.07 5.24
CA MET A 123 -8.60 2.28 4.00
C MET A 123 -8.01 0.89 4.20
N VAL A 124 -6.95 0.75 4.99
CA VAL A 124 -6.38 -0.59 5.32
C VAL A 124 -7.43 -1.44 6.02
N MET A 125 -8.15 -0.89 6.99
CA MET A 125 -9.22 -1.61 7.69
C MET A 125 -10.36 -2.00 6.75
N ASP A 126 -10.77 -1.11 5.83
CA ASP A 126 -11.79 -1.44 4.83
C ASP A 126 -11.33 -2.60 3.94
N LEU A 127 -10.11 -2.58 3.43
CA LEU A 127 -9.55 -3.67 2.62
C LEU A 127 -9.44 -5.00 3.38
N LEU A 128 -9.22 -4.96 4.69
CA LEU A 128 -9.16 -6.14 5.54
C LEU A 128 -10.56 -6.71 5.86
N THR A 129 -11.54 -5.84 6.09
CA THR A 129 -12.87 -6.24 6.61
C THR A 129 -13.94 -6.38 5.54
N ASN A 130 -13.82 -5.70 4.40
CA ASN A 130 -14.77 -5.79 3.29
C ASN A 130 -14.52 -7.07 2.48
N PRO A 131 -15.39 -8.08 2.55
CA PRO A 131 -15.16 -9.39 1.92
C PRO A 131 -15.18 -9.33 0.39
N TYR A 132 -15.74 -8.26 -0.19
CA TYR A 132 -15.86 -8.13 -1.66
C TYR A 132 -14.70 -7.37 -2.30
N MET A 133 -13.72 -6.90 -1.48
CA MET A 133 -12.51 -6.25 -1.97
C MET A 133 -11.38 -7.27 -2.15
N ASN A 134 -11.02 -7.57 -3.41
CA ASN A 134 -9.95 -8.51 -3.72
C ASN A 134 -9.26 -8.16 -5.05
N GLY A 135 -7.95 -8.26 -5.09
CA GLY A 135 -7.13 -8.02 -6.28
C GLY A 135 -6.93 -6.55 -6.65
N GLU A 136 -7.31 -5.61 -5.78
CA GLU A 136 -7.34 -4.18 -6.08
C GLU A 136 -6.10 -3.44 -5.56
N VAL A 137 -5.77 -2.33 -6.24
CA VAL A 137 -4.72 -1.39 -5.83
C VAL A 137 -5.37 -0.03 -5.62
N VAL A 138 -5.45 0.40 -4.35
CA VAL A 138 -6.13 1.64 -3.96
C VAL A 138 -5.10 2.72 -3.62
N ARG A 139 -5.18 3.87 -4.31
CA ARG A 139 -4.39 5.06 -3.96
C ARG A 139 -5.09 5.84 -2.84
N VAL A 140 -4.33 6.18 -1.79
CA VAL A 140 -4.74 7.08 -0.70
C VAL A 140 -3.74 8.23 -0.64
N ASP A 141 -3.98 9.27 -1.40
CA ASP A 141 -2.94 10.23 -1.75
C ASP A 141 -3.44 11.69 -1.93
N GLY A 142 -4.69 12.00 -1.56
CA GLY A 142 -5.25 13.34 -1.73
C GLY A 142 -5.26 13.83 -3.18
N GLY A 143 -5.20 12.93 -4.15
CA GLY A 143 -5.18 13.24 -5.58
C GLY A 143 -3.81 13.69 -6.10
N ILE A 144 -2.72 13.51 -5.35
CA ILE A 144 -1.38 13.91 -5.80
C ILE A 144 -0.99 13.15 -7.07
N ARG A 145 -0.36 13.87 -7.98
CA ARG A 145 0.44 13.32 -9.07
C ARG A 145 1.82 13.97 -8.97
N MET A 146 2.81 13.16 -8.60
CA MET A 146 4.14 13.69 -8.29
C MET A 146 4.79 14.25 -9.56
N PRO A 147 5.28 15.49 -9.52
CA PRO A 147 6.04 16.06 -10.64
C PRO A 147 7.38 15.32 -10.79
N PRO A 148 8.07 15.47 -11.93
CA PRO A 148 9.38 14.83 -12.14
C PRO A 148 10.44 15.20 -11.11
N LYS A 149 10.29 16.38 -10.49
CA LYS A 149 11.17 16.94 -9.44
C LYS A 149 10.36 17.51 -8.30
#